data_cb5e3e4d86bf1eb12a6d5b2cabae35ff
#
_entry.id   cb5e3e4d86bf1eb12a6d5b2cabae35ff
#
_cell.length_a   1.000
_cell.length_b   1.000
_cell.length_c   1.000
_cell.angle_alpha   90.00
_cell.angle_beta   90.00
_cell.angle_gamma   90.00
#
_symmetry.space_group_name_H-M   'P 1'
#
loop_
_entity.id
_entity.type
_entity.pdbx_description
1 polymer ?
#
loop_
_entity_poly.entity_id
_entity_poly.type
_entity_poly.pdbx_seq_one_letter_code
_entity_poly.pdbx_strand_id
1 'polypeptide(L)'
;PEIVCGTSIGSIVGAAYATGNLGRLKQRVCALTKLNTASYFNFSMSIDGFVNKEKLRAFFADCVTPPGMLIEDLPVRYASVATEVSTGREYWLKKGPLEEAIWSSISLPGLFPPVFYHDRWLFDGGLVNPVPISVCRALGADIVLAVNLNGELIGRHSAKKKPKENKEGEGDFVERIAMTIRQYGTTLFGENESPAHHPPSVFSTIASAVDIVQDRITRSRMAGDPPDIFLTPRLAHVGLLEFYKAEEVINEGRACVSRALPALETLLHRDFGHAHQGD
;
A
#
# COMPACT_ATOMS: atom_id res chain seq x y z
N PRO A 1 -18.10 0.38 7.07
CA PRO A 1 -17.48 0.69 8.35
C PRO A 1 -17.64 2.16 8.72
N GLU A 2 -17.74 2.47 10.03
CA GLU A 2 -17.83 3.84 10.55
C GLU A 2 -16.44 4.46 10.77
N ILE A 3 -15.41 3.61 10.84
CA ILE A 3 -14.03 3.98 11.05
C ILE A 3 -13.17 3.31 9.98
N VAL A 4 -12.32 4.06 9.32
CA VAL A 4 -11.38 3.57 8.31
C VAL A 4 -10.00 4.09 8.61
N CYS A 5 -9.05 3.19 8.83
CA CYS A 5 -7.64 3.53 9.03
C CYS A 5 -6.81 2.88 7.93
N GLY A 6 -5.92 3.64 7.33
CA GLY A 6 -5.10 3.15 6.23
C GLY A 6 -3.64 3.54 6.37
N THR A 7 -2.77 2.69 5.82
CA THR A 7 -1.34 2.95 5.68
C THR A 7 -0.97 2.78 4.21
N SER A 8 -0.17 3.70 3.67
CA SER A 8 0.29 3.65 2.29
C SER A 8 -0.88 3.53 1.30
N ILE A 9 -0.91 2.52 0.43
CA ILE A 9 -2.05 2.28 -0.48
C ILE A 9 -3.40 2.19 0.25
N GLY A 10 -3.39 1.68 1.49
CA GLY A 10 -4.58 1.64 2.35
C GLY A 10 -5.12 3.03 2.70
N SER A 11 -4.25 4.05 2.78
CA SER A 11 -4.68 5.43 3.01
C SER A 11 -5.45 5.99 1.80
N ILE A 12 -5.01 5.68 0.57
CA ILE A 12 -5.69 6.08 -0.67
C ILE A 12 -7.07 5.43 -0.77
N VAL A 13 -7.12 4.10 -0.58
CA VAL A 13 -8.38 3.34 -0.68
C VAL A 13 -9.35 3.76 0.42
N GLY A 14 -8.85 3.94 1.64
CA GLY A 14 -9.63 4.42 2.78
C GLY A 14 -10.19 5.83 2.56
N ALA A 15 -9.39 6.75 2.02
CA ALA A 15 -9.83 8.09 1.67
C ALA A 15 -10.92 8.07 0.57
N ALA A 16 -10.72 7.27 -0.49
CA ALA A 16 -11.72 7.12 -1.53
C ALA A 16 -13.03 6.51 -1.02
N TYR A 17 -12.97 5.61 -0.04
CA TYR A 17 -14.16 5.11 0.66
C TYR A 17 -14.83 6.23 1.45
N ALA A 18 -14.07 6.94 2.27
CA ALA A 18 -14.57 7.98 3.15
C ALA A 18 -15.19 9.17 2.41
N THR A 19 -14.70 9.49 1.21
CA THR A 19 -15.24 10.54 0.32
C THR A 19 -16.36 10.04 -0.59
N GLY A 20 -16.74 8.74 -0.55
CA GLY A 20 -17.73 8.16 -1.47
C GLY A 20 -17.22 7.89 -2.88
N ASN A 21 -15.93 8.05 -3.15
CA ASN A 21 -15.29 7.94 -4.48
C ASN A 21 -14.77 6.52 -4.80
N LEU A 22 -14.99 5.52 -3.94
CA LEU A 22 -14.43 4.17 -4.13
C LEU A 22 -14.80 3.55 -5.48
N GLY A 23 -16.04 3.77 -5.95
CA GLY A 23 -16.50 3.30 -7.27
C GLY A 23 -15.72 3.96 -8.42
N ARG A 24 -15.46 5.26 -8.30
CA ARG A 24 -14.70 6.04 -9.29
C ARG A 24 -13.22 5.64 -9.28
N LEU A 25 -12.64 5.47 -8.10
CA LEU A 25 -11.27 4.95 -7.97
C LEU A 25 -11.14 3.58 -8.66
N LYS A 26 -12.07 2.63 -8.38
CA LYS A 26 -12.09 1.33 -9.04
C LYS A 26 -12.12 1.46 -10.56
N GLN A 27 -13.02 2.28 -11.12
CA GLN A 27 -13.13 2.49 -12.55
C GLN A 27 -11.81 3.01 -13.14
N ARG A 28 -11.16 3.97 -12.47
CA ARG A 28 -9.90 4.58 -12.93
C ARG A 28 -8.73 3.61 -12.88
N VAL A 29 -8.57 2.85 -11.79
CA VAL A 29 -7.46 1.89 -11.68
C VAL A 29 -7.62 0.69 -12.62
N CYS A 30 -8.84 0.20 -12.84
CA CYS A 30 -9.09 -0.89 -13.80
C CYS A 30 -8.88 -0.47 -15.27
N ALA A 31 -8.93 0.83 -15.57
CA ALA A 31 -8.62 1.36 -16.90
C ALA A 31 -7.11 1.59 -17.15
N LEU A 32 -6.25 1.39 -16.11
CA LEU A 32 -4.81 1.57 -16.26
C LEU A 32 -4.20 0.46 -17.13
N THR A 33 -3.41 0.88 -18.10
CA THR A 33 -2.52 0.01 -18.88
C THR A 33 -1.10 0.06 -18.33
N LYS A 34 -0.23 -0.87 -18.77
CA LYS A 34 1.21 -0.84 -18.43
C LYS A 34 1.85 0.52 -18.79
N LEU A 35 1.53 1.06 -19.99
CA LEU A 35 2.05 2.34 -20.45
C LEU A 35 1.54 3.52 -19.61
N ASN A 36 0.23 3.52 -19.28
CA ASN A 36 -0.34 4.58 -18.44
C ASN A 36 0.24 4.53 -17.03
N THR A 37 0.38 3.34 -16.45
CA THR A 37 1.04 3.15 -15.16
C THR A 37 2.46 3.71 -15.19
N ALA A 38 3.23 3.36 -16.23
CA ALA A 38 4.59 3.87 -16.42
C ALA A 38 4.67 5.39 -16.45
N SER A 39 3.66 6.06 -17.02
CA SER A 39 3.65 7.52 -17.14
C SER A 39 3.52 8.28 -15.82
N TYR A 40 3.14 7.61 -14.74
CA TYR A 40 3.15 8.17 -13.37
C TYR A 40 4.55 8.17 -12.76
N PHE A 41 5.51 7.46 -13.37
CA PHE A 41 6.88 7.36 -12.87
C PHE A 41 7.84 8.06 -13.82
N ASN A 42 8.59 9.03 -13.30
CA ASN A 42 9.65 9.72 -14.03
C ASN A 42 10.96 8.98 -13.82
N PHE A 43 11.50 8.36 -14.88
CA PHE A 43 12.77 7.63 -14.83
C PHE A 43 14.01 8.54 -14.97
N SER A 44 13.86 9.86 -15.03
CA SER A 44 15.00 10.77 -14.90
C SER A 44 15.34 10.91 -13.43
N MET A 45 16.60 10.65 -13.08
CA MET A 45 17.13 10.82 -11.71
C MET A 45 17.04 12.30 -11.32
N SER A 46 15.90 12.68 -10.71
CA SER A 46 15.79 13.97 -10.04
C SER A 46 15.80 13.73 -8.53
N ILE A 47 16.31 14.70 -7.79
CA ILE A 47 16.32 14.73 -6.31
C ILE A 47 14.89 14.62 -5.75
N ASP A 48 13.86 14.91 -6.57
CA ASP A 48 12.45 14.95 -6.21
C ASP A 48 11.72 13.58 -6.24
N GLY A 49 12.44 12.47 -6.44
CA GLY A 49 11.87 11.12 -6.50
C GLY A 49 11.48 10.67 -7.91
N PHE A 50 11.01 9.42 -8.02
CA PHE A 50 10.69 8.77 -9.30
C PHE A 50 9.24 8.96 -9.75
N VAL A 51 8.40 9.68 -9.00
CA VAL A 51 6.97 9.83 -9.27
C VAL A 51 6.62 11.21 -9.79
N ASN A 52 5.80 11.26 -10.85
CA ASN A 52 5.22 12.49 -11.35
C ASN A 52 4.10 12.96 -10.40
N LYS A 53 4.46 13.89 -9.50
CA LYS A 53 3.55 14.38 -8.45
C LYS A 53 2.31 15.08 -9.03
N GLU A 54 2.46 15.86 -10.10
CA GLU A 54 1.34 16.59 -10.72
C GLU A 54 0.30 15.61 -11.28
N LYS A 55 0.75 14.57 -11.99
CA LYS A 55 -0.16 13.55 -12.52
C LYS A 55 -0.86 12.77 -11.42
N LEU A 56 -0.12 12.41 -10.37
CA LEU A 56 -0.71 11.66 -9.26
C LEU A 56 -1.67 12.54 -8.44
N ARG A 57 -1.35 13.83 -8.26
CA ARG A 57 -2.26 14.80 -7.64
C ARG A 57 -3.54 14.97 -8.45
N ALA A 58 -3.43 15.11 -9.77
CA ALA A 58 -4.60 15.16 -10.65
C ALA A 58 -5.44 13.87 -10.58
N PHE A 59 -4.79 12.71 -10.47
CA PHE A 59 -5.48 11.44 -10.26
C PHE A 59 -6.22 11.41 -8.92
N PHE A 60 -5.62 11.86 -7.83
CA PHE A 60 -6.28 11.93 -6.52
C PHE A 60 -7.47 12.89 -6.55
N ALA A 61 -7.31 14.07 -7.14
CA ALA A 61 -8.40 15.04 -7.28
C ALA A 61 -9.57 14.49 -8.12
N ASP A 62 -9.27 13.66 -9.12
CA ASP A 62 -10.29 13.03 -9.97
C ASP A 62 -11.06 11.91 -9.26
N CYS A 63 -10.41 11.03 -8.51
CA CYS A 63 -11.06 9.78 -8.06
C CYS A 63 -10.81 9.37 -6.60
N VAL A 64 -10.14 10.20 -5.81
CA VAL A 64 -9.90 9.89 -4.39
C VAL A 64 -10.50 10.96 -3.49
N THR A 65 -10.05 12.21 -3.60
CA THR A 65 -10.47 13.30 -2.71
C THR A 65 -10.61 14.61 -3.47
N PRO A 66 -11.72 15.34 -3.30
CA PRO A 66 -11.82 16.70 -3.79
C PRO A 66 -10.72 17.58 -3.22
N PRO A 67 -10.19 18.57 -3.99
CA PRO A 67 -9.25 19.54 -3.47
C PRO A 67 -9.80 20.29 -2.24
N GLY A 68 -8.98 20.46 -1.21
CA GLY A 68 -9.35 21.18 0.00
C GLY A 68 -10.22 20.42 1.00
N MET A 69 -10.53 19.14 0.76
CA MET A 69 -11.26 18.30 1.70
C MET A 69 -10.47 18.14 3.01
N LEU A 70 -11.12 18.36 4.13
CA LEU A 70 -10.56 18.10 5.46
C LEU A 70 -11.00 16.73 5.98
N ILE A 71 -10.15 16.09 6.77
CA ILE A 71 -10.44 14.78 7.39
C ILE A 71 -11.63 14.87 8.33
N GLU A 72 -11.73 15.95 9.10
CA GLU A 72 -12.81 16.21 10.05
C GLU A 72 -14.18 16.43 9.40
N ASP A 73 -14.23 16.74 8.09
CA ASP A 73 -15.47 16.93 7.33
C ASP A 73 -15.98 15.62 6.67
N LEU A 74 -15.25 14.52 6.84
CA LEU A 74 -15.63 13.24 6.26
C LEU A 74 -16.82 12.61 7.01
N PRO A 75 -17.74 11.94 6.29
CA PRO A 75 -18.90 11.27 6.90
C PRO A 75 -18.54 10.05 7.75
N VAL A 76 -17.32 9.55 7.63
CA VAL A 76 -16.76 8.44 8.43
C VAL A 76 -15.46 8.88 9.09
N ARG A 77 -15.17 8.33 10.26
CA ARG A 77 -13.90 8.60 10.94
C ARG A 77 -12.75 8.00 10.13
N TYR A 78 -11.81 8.84 9.75
CA TYR A 78 -10.66 8.45 8.95
C TYR A 78 -9.36 8.78 9.67
N ALA A 79 -8.38 7.90 9.51
CA ALA A 79 -7.00 8.19 9.84
C ALA A 79 -6.04 7.53 8.84
N SER A 80 -4.96 8.22 8.51
CA SER A 80 -3.81 7.62 7.86
C SER A 80 -2.60 7.62 8.79
N VAL A 81 -1.70 6.65 8.56
CA VAL A 81 -0.47 6.52 9.34
C VAL A 81 0.71 6.91 8.50
N ALA A 82 1.60 7.70 9.08
CA ALA A 82 2.92 8.03 8.55
C ALA A 82 4.00 7.74 9.60
N THR A 83 5.26 7.76 9.19
CA THR A 83 6.44 7.59 10.04
C THR A 83 7.16 8.91 10.19
N GLU A 84 7.34 9.39 11.41
CA GLU A 84 8.19 10.56 11.68
C GLU A 84 9.67 10.21 11.46
N VAL A 85 10.34 10.92 10.56
CA VAL A 85 11.73 10.59 10.15
C VAL A 85 12.71 10.71 11.31
N SER A 86 12.56 11.75 12.15
CA SER A 86 13.52 12.06 13.21
C SER A 86 13.48 11.07 14.37
N THR A 87 12.33 10.45 14.62
CA THR A 87 12.12 9.60 15.81
C THR A 87 11.79 8.14 15.47
N GLY A 88 11.41 7.85 14.23
CA GLY A 88 10.90 6.54 13.82
C GLY A 88 9.54 6.20 14.46
N ARG A 89 8.84 7.16 15.04
CA ARG A 89 7.53 6.94 15.65
C ARG A 89 6.42 7.04 14.61
N GLU A 90 5.31 6.34 14.85
CA GLU A 90 4.11 6.51 14.06
C GLU A 90 3.45 7.87 14.31
N TYR A 91 2.97 8.50 13.24
CA TYR A 91 2.24 9.75 13.26
C TYR A 91 0.86 9.54 12.64
N TRP A 92 -0.20 9.81 13.40
CA TRP A 92 -1.59 9.60 12.98
C TRP A 92 -2.18 10.89 12.44
N LEU A 93 -2.45 10.92 11.13
CA LEU A 93 -3.12 12.03 10.47
C LEU A 93 -4.63 11.77 10.51
N LYS A 94 -5.31 12.38 11.47
CA LYS A 94 -6.74 12.24 11.76
C LYS A 94 -7.50 13.56 11.74
N LYS A 95 -6.83 14.64 11.33
CA LYS A 95 -7.36 15.98 11.14
C LYS A 95 -6.52 16.71 10.10
N GLY A 96 -7.10 17.78 9.52
CA GLY A 96 -6.44 18.61 8.52
C GLY A 96 -6.64 18.12 7.10
N PRO A 97 -5.86 18.61 6.12
CA PRO A 97 -6.07 18.32 4.71
C PRO A 97 -5.92 16.82 4.40
N LEU A 98 -6.95 16.22 3.81
CA LEU A 98 -6.97 14.80 3.47
C LEU A 98 -5.89 14.44 2.45
N GLU A 99 -5.65 15.31 1.48
CA GLU A 99 -4.60 15.12 0.46
C GLU A 99 -3.21 15.03 1.10
N GLU A 100 -2.89 15.92 2.04
CA GLU A 100 -1.62 15.93 2.79
C GLU A 100 -1.43 14.64 3.61
N ALA A 101 -2.51 14.16 4.21
CA ALA A 101 -2.51 12.93 4.97
C ALA A 101 -2.21 11.69 4.08
N ILE A 102 -2.79 11.65 2.87
CA ILE A 102 -2.49 10.62 1.88
C ILE A 102 -1.03 10.70 1.47
N TRP A 103 -0.54 11.89 1.06
CA TRP A 103 0.85 12.07 0.62
C TRP A 103 1.84 11.66 1.69
N SER A 104 1.60 12.03 2.95
CA SER A 104 2.47 11.64 4.08
C SER A 104 2.53 10.13 4.25
N SER A 105 1.38 9.45 4.11
CA SER A 105 1.26 8.01 4.32
C SER A 105 1.87 7.16 3.21
N ILE A 106 1.95 7.69 1.97
CA ILE A 106 2.49 6.98 0.79
C ILE A 106 3.95 7.32 0.47
N SER A 107 4.60 8.16 1.26
CA SER A 107 5.96 8.64 0.99
C SER A 107 7.03 7.57 1.27
N LEU A 108 6.96 6.47 0.49
CA LEU A 108 7.89 5.36 0.59
C LEU A 108 9.31 5.79 0.15
N PRO A 109 10.32 5.63 1.03
CA PRO A 109 11.70 5.95 0.69
C PRO A 109 12.18 5.25 -0.58
N GLY A 110 12.83 5.99 -1.46
CA GLY A 110 13.28 5.50 -2.78
C GLY A 110 12.23 5.60 -3.88
N LEU A 111 10.94 5.82 -3.56
CA LEU A 111 9.88 6.04 -4.54
C LEU A 111 9.37 7.48 -4.50
N PHE A 112 9.13 8.01 -3.31
CA PHE A 112 8.68 9.37 -3.06
C PHE A 112 9.62 10.10 -2.11
N PRO A 113 9.76 11.44 -2.24
CA PRO A 113 10.44 12.22 -1.22
C PRO A 113 9.60 12.28 0.06
N PRO A 114 10.23 12.55 1.22
CA PRO A 114 9.48 12.77 2.46
C PRO A 114 8.57 14.00 2.34
N VAL A 115 7.48 13.99 3.09
CA VAL A 115 6.54 15.11 3.20
C VAL A 115 6.85 15.90 4.46
N PHE A 116 6.97 17.23 4.33
CA PHE A 116 7.09 18.12 5.49
C PHE A 116 5.69 18.56 5.94
N TYR A 117 5.30 18.18 7.16
CA TYR A 117 3.97 18.45 7.71
C TYR A 117 4.07 18.76 9.21
N HIS A 118 3.54 19.90 9.66
CA HIS A 118 3.58 20.37 11.06
C HIS A 118 4.97 20.25 11.69
N ASP A 119 5.97 20.87 11.07
CA ASP A 119 7.37 20.90 11.51
C ASP A 119 8.06 19.52 11.62
N ARG A 120 7.55 18.52 10.88
CA ARG A 120 8.07 17.15 10.85
C ARG A 120 8.24 16.65 9.43
N TRP A 121 9.30 15.91 9.19
CA TRP A 121 9.44 15.12 7.98
C TRP A 121 8.78 13.77 8.19
N LEU A 122 7.93 13.36 7.25
CA LEU A 122 7.16 12.13 7.29
C LEU A 122 7.52 11.22 6.13
N PHE A 123 7.68 9.93 6.43
CA PHE A 123 7.76 8.82 5.49
C PHE A 123 6.49 7.97 5.51
N ASP A 124 6.43 7.00 4.59
CA ASP A 124 5.38 5.98 4.53
C ASP A 124 5.19 5.29 5.90
N GLY A 125 3.93 5.17 6.30
CA GLY A 125 3.57 4.56 7.57
C GLY A 125 3.82 3.05 7.65
N GLY A 126 4.03 2.38 6.51
CA GLY A 126 4.37 0.97 6.44
C GLY A 126 5.70 0.61 7.11
N LEU A 127 6.55 1.61 7.38
CA LEU A 127 7.79 1.40 8.14
C LEU A 127 7.56 1.19 9.64
N VAL A 128 6.37 1.52 10.17
CA VAL A 128 6.07 1.45 11.62
C VAL A 128 4.75 0.75 11.92
N ASN A 129 3.73 0.88 11.07
CA ASN A 129 2.40 0.30 11.27
C ASN A 129 1.71 -0.02 9.93
N PRO A 130 2.10 -1.12 9.25
CA PRO A 130 1.56 -1.47 7.92
C PRO A 130 0.07 -1.78 7.93
N VAL A 131 -0.45 -2.34 9.05
CA VAL A 131 -1.87 -2.69 9.24
C VAL A 131 -2.34 -2.04 10.53
N PRO A 132 -2.95 -0.84 10.46
CA PRO A 132 -3.14 0.05 11.61
C PRO A 132 -4.35 -0.34 12.50
N ILE A 133 -4.38 -1.57 13.04
CA ILE A 133 -5.42 -2.09 13.94
C ILE A 133 -5.56 -1.21 15.18
N SER A 134 -4.44 -0.91 15.82
CA SER A 134 -4.38 -0.06 17.02
C SER A 134 -5.00 1.32 16.81
N VAL A 135 -4.87 1.88 15.61
CA VAL A 135 -5.46 3.19 15.27
C VAL A 135 -6.98 3.10 15.18
N CYS A 136 -7.52 2.04 14.57
CA CYS A 136 -8.97 1.80 14.53
C CYS A 136 -9.54 1.69 15.95
N ARG A 137 -8.89 0.91 16.82
CA ARG A 137 -9.32 0.77 18.22
C ARG A 137 -9.21 2.09 19.00
N ALA A 138 -8.14 2.85 18.81
CA ALA A 138 -7.97 4.16 19.43
C ALA A 138 -9.00 5.20 18.94
N LEU A 139 -9.57 5.02 17.74
CA LEU A 139 -10.70 5.81 17.24
C LEU A 139 -12.06 5.28 17.69
N GLY A 140 -12.10 4.23 18.50
CA GLY A 140 -13.33 3.69 19.10
C GLY A 140 -14.00 2.59 18.27
N ALA A 141 -13.23 1.79 17.54
CA ALA A 141 -13.76 0.61 16.86
C ALA A 141 -13.91 -0.55 17.87
N ASP A 142 -15.11 -1.10 17.99
CA ASP A 142 -15.39 -2.31 18.77
C ASP A 142 -14.95 -3.56 17.98
N ILE A 143 -15.23 -3.59 16.68
CA ILE A 143 -14.87 -4.68 15.76
C ILE A 143 -13.90 -4.16 14.71
N VAL A 144 -12.76 -4.83 14.54
CA VAL A 144 -11.73 -4.46 13.57
C VAL A 144 -11.53 -5.57 12.53
N LEU A 145 -11.84 -5.23 11.27
CA LEU A 145 -11.48 -6.04 10.13
C LEU A 145 -10.16 -5.51 9.55
N ALA A 146 -9.12 -6.30 9.59
CA ALA A 146 -7.81 -5.91 9.08
C ALA A 146 -7.51 -6.61 7.75
N VAL A 147 -6.96 -5.86 6.79
CA VAL A 147 -6.52 -6.38 5.49
C VAL A 147 -5.00 -6.26 5.40
N ASN A 148 -4.32 -7.39 5.29
CA ASN A 148 -2.86 -7.44 5.10
C ASN A 148 -2.52 -7.90 3.68
N LEU A 149 -2.00 -6.99 2.86
CA LEU A 149 -1.60 -7.28 1.49
C LEU A 149 -0.27 -8.05 1.40
N ASN A 150 0.52 -8.06 2.48
CA ASN A 150 1.88 -8.61 2.53
C ASN A 150 1.93 -10.03 3.14
N GLY A 151 0.80 -10.60 3.53
CA GLY A 151 0.75 -11.84 4.33
C GLY A 151 1.34 -13.09 3.66
N GLU A 152 1.45 -13.13 2.34
CA GLU A 152 2.02 -14.26 1.57
C GLU A 152 3.42 -13.98 0.99
N LEU A 153 4.00 -12.79 1.22
CA LEU A 153 5.28 -12.41 0.62
C LEU A 153 6.46 -13.27 1.09
N ILE A 154 6.41 -13.85 2.29
CA ILE A 154 7.48 -14.71 2.84
C ILE A 154 7.65 -16.01 2.05
N GLY A 155 6.60 -16.55 1.42
CA GLY A 155 6.68 -17.72 0.55
C GLY A 155 7.43 -17.47 -0.77
N ARG A 156 7.58 -16.20 -1.19
CA ARG A 156 8.20 -15.81 -2.46
C ARG A 156 9.68 -16.15 -2.55
N HIS A 157 10.40 -16.11 -1.46
CA HIS A 157 11.85 -16.38 -1.44
C HIS A 157 12.19 -17.88 -1.42
N SER A 158 11.22 -18.75 -1.09
CA SER A 158 11.43 -20.21 -1.05
C SER A 158 10.96 -20.94 -2.33
N ALA A 159 10.10 -20.33 -3.14
CA ALA A 159 9.69 -20.91 -4.41
C ALA A 159 10.78 -20.62 -5.47
N LYS A 160 11.64 -21.60 -5.74
CA LYS A 160 12.52 -21.58 -6.92
C LYS A 160 11.66 -21.32 -8.15
N LYS A 161 11.79 -20.14 -8.75
CA LYS A 161 11.23 -19.85 -10.07
C LYS A 161 11.78 -20.89 -11.04
N LYS A 162 10.93 -21.81 -11.55
CA LYS A 162 11.23 -22.51 -12.79
C LYS A 162 11.39 -21.43 -13.87
N PRO A 163 12.42 -21.49 -14.72
CA PRO A 163 12.56 -20.56 -15.85
C PRO A 163 11.28 -20.68 -16.70
N LYS A 164 10.50 -19.61 -16.78
CA LYS A 164 9.48 -19.51 -17.82
C LYS A 164 10.20 -19.25 -19.11
N GLU A 165 9.97 -20.11 -20.09
CA GLU A 165 10.31 -19.86 -21.48
C GLU A 165 9.75 -18.49 -21.89
N ASN A 166 10.64 -17.62 -22.36
CA ASN A 166 10.30 -16.31 -22.88
C ASN A 166 9.35 -16.45 -24.06
N LYS A 167 8.08 -16.05 -23.88
CA LYS A 167 7.28 -15.62 -25.01
C LYS A 167 7.66 -14.17 -25.29
N GLU A 168 8.20 -13.95 -26.49
CA GLU A 168 8.55 -12.64 -27.01
C GLU A 168 7.35 -11.69 -26.89
N GLY A 169 7.55 -10.54 -26.23
CA GLY A 169 6.60 -9.43 -26.16
C GLY A 169 6.36 -8.77 -24.81
N GLU A 170 6.75 -9.34 -23.68
CA GLU A 170 6.45 -8.79 -22.34
C GLU A 170 7.66 -8.17 -21.61
N GLY A 171 8.83 -8.20 -22.22
CA GLY A 171 10.12 -7.83 -21.57
C GLY A 171 10.46 -6.33 -21.55
N ASP A 172 9.87 -5.52 -22.43
CA ASP A 172 10.43 -4.21 -22.78
C ASP A 172 10.38 -3.15 -21.66
N PHE A 173 9.41 -3.17 -20.80
CA PHE A 173 9.27 -2.16 -19.74
C PHE A 173 10.13 -2.45 -18.50
N VAL A 174 10.06 -3.67 -17.99
CA VAL A 174 10.90 -4.11 -16.87
C VAL A 174 12.36 -4.17 -17.28
N GLU A 175 12.63 -4.56 -18.56
CA GLU A 175 13.98 -4.53 -19.13
C GLU A 175 14.50 -3.12 -19.34
N ARG A 176 13.69 -2.14 -19.74
CA ARG A 176 14.14 -0.73 -19.85
C ARG A 176 14.45 -0.13 -18.48
N ILE A 177 13.66 -0.42 -17.45
CA ILE A 177 14.01 -0.07 -16.07
C ILE A 177 15.30 -0.78 -15.66
N ALA A 178 15.41 -2.07 -15.91
CA ALA A 178 16.61 -2.85 -15.61
C ALA A 178 17.83 -2.40 -16.41
N MET A 179 17.68 -2.00 -17.69
CA MET A 179 18.77 -1.45 -18.49
C MET A 179 19.21 -0.08 -18.01
N THR A 180 18.28 0.81 -17.66
CA THR A 180 18.64 2.14 -17.12
C THR A 180 19.39 1.99 -15.80
N ILE A 181 18.95 1.07 -14.93
CA ILE A 181 19.64 0.77 -13.67
C ILE A 181 20.99 0.04 -13.93
N ARG A 182 21.07 -0.83 -14.94
CA ARG A 182 22.35 -1.46 -15.37
C ARG A 182 23.36 -0.42 -15.86
N GLN A 183 22.94 0.55 -16.67
CA GLN A 183 23.83 1.56 -17.24
C GLN A 183 24.45 2.45 -16.14
N TYR A 184 23.78 2.64 -15.01
CA TYR A 184 24.31 3.36 -13.84
C TYR A 184 25.00 2.45 -12.82
N GLY A 185 24.62 1.16 -12.75
CA GLY A 185 25.26 0.18 -11.86
C GLY A 185 26.65 -0.26 -12.32
N THR A 186 26.88 -0.38 -13.63
CA THR A 186 28.19 -0.77 -14.22
C THR A 186 29.27 0.30 -14.03
N THR A 187 28.90 1.54 -13.77
CA THR A 187 29.87 2.62 -13.47
C THR A 187 30.43 2.53 -12.03
N LEU A 188 29.80 1.76 -11.15
CA LEU A 188 30.20 1.66 -9.74
C LEU A 188 30.78 0.28 -9.34
N PHE A 189 30.57 -0.77 -10.14
CA PHE A 189 31.07 -2.12 -9.85
C PHE A 189 31.63 -2.73 -11.13
N GLY A 190 32.95 -2.91 -11.16
CA GLY A 190 33.71 -3.39 -12.31
C GLY A 190 33.19 -4.71 -12.90
N GLU A 191 33.39 -4.82 -14.24
CA GLU A 191 33.10 -6.01 -15.01
C GLU A 191 33.95 -7.19 -14.52
N ASN A 192 33.29 -8.20 -13.93
CA ASN A 192 33.73 -9.61 -13.95
C ASN A 192 32.92 -10.44 -12.96
N GLU A 193 31.72 -10.91 -13.36
CA GLU A 193 31.16 -12.11 -12.71
C GLU A 193 30.13 -12.82 -13.60
N SER A 194 30.09 -14.15 -13.47
CA SER A 194 29.31 -15.10 -14.24
C SER A 194 27.79 -14.88 -14.22
N PRO A 195 27.02 -15.28 -15.24
CA PRO A 195 25.59 -14.95 -15.42
C PRO A 195 24.64 -15.48 -14.35
N ALA A 196 25.10 -16.28 -13.41
CA ALA A 196 24.24 -16.97 -12.41
C ALA A 196 23.95 -16.17 -11.13
N HIS A 197 24.66 -15.06 -10.84
CA HIS A 197 24.57 -14.34 -9.56
C HIS A 197 24.61 -12.81 -9.76
N HIS A 198 23.71 -12.24 -10.56
CA HIS A 198 23.56 -10.79 -10.57
C HIS A 198 22.86 -10.35 -9.28
N PRO A 199 23.44 -9.41 -8.50
CA PRO A 199 22.77 -8.84 -7.34
C PRO A 199 21.48 -8.13 -7.80
N PRO A 200 20.39 -8.20 -6.98
CA PRO A 200 19.16 -7.47 -7.30
C PRO A 200 19.46 -5.97 -7.39
N SER A 201 18.73 -5.24 -8.23
CA SER A 201 18.86 -3.79 -8.34
C SER A 201 18.68 -3.11 -6.96
N VAL A 202 19.28 -1.94 -6.76
CA VAL A 202 19.12 -1.17 -5.50
C VAL A 202 17.64 -0.96 -5.18
N PHE A 203 16.83 -0.63 -6.19
CA PHE A 203 15.38 -0.47 -6.02
C PHE A 203 14.70 -1.76 -5.56
N SER A 204 14.97 -2.90 -6.21
CA SER A 204 14.39 -4.19 -5.80
C SER A 204 14.88 -4.65 -4.43
N THR A 205 16.09 -4.28 -4.05
CA THR A 205 16.64 -4.55 -2.71
C THR A 205 15.91 -3.74 -1.65
N ILE A 206 15.69 -2.44 -1.88
CA ILE A 206 14.93 -1.58 -0.96
C ILE A 206 13.50 -2.08 -0.85
N ALA A 207 12.82 -2.36 -1.96
CA ALA A 207 11.45 -2.88 -1.95
C ALA A 207 11.34 -4.19 -1.15
N SER A 208 12.26 -5.14 -1.38
CA SER A 208 12.29 -6.40 -0.63
C SER A 208 12.58 -6.19 0.86
N ALA A 209 13.47 -5.27 1.20
CA ALA A 209 13.75 -4.92 2.59
C ALA A 209 12.51 -4.34 3.30
N VAL A 210 11.79 -3.45 2.61
CA VAL A 210 10.54 -2.87 3.12
C VAL A 210 9.49 -3.96 3.32
N ASP A 211 9.29 -4.86 2.35
CA ASP A 211 8.35 -5.99 2.45
C ASP A 211 8.66 -6.87 3.67
N ILE A 212 9.93 -7.21 3.89
CA ILE A 212 10.38 -8.02 5.03
C ILE A 212 10.09 -7.29 6.35
N VAL A 213 10.42 -6.00 6.43
CA VAL A 213 10.20 -5.18 7.62
C VAL A 213 8.71 -5.07 7.93
N GLN A 214 7.89 -4.77 6.93
CA GLN A 214 6.44 -4.65 7.08
C GLN A 214 5.79 -5.96 7.57
N ASP A 215 6.19 -7.11 7.03
CA ASP A 215 5.67 -8.40 7.52
C ASP A 215 6.07 -8.65 8.98
N ARG A 216 7.34 -8.37 9.35
CA ARG A 216 7.82 -8.55 10.72
C ARG A 216 7.08 -7.64 11.70
N ILE A 217 6.90 -6.37 11.34
CA ILE A 217 6.16 -5.41 12.17
C ILE A 217 4.71 -5.83 12.31
N THR A 218 4.04 -6.21 11.22
CA THR A 218 2.65 -6.67 11.24
C THR A 218 2.46 -7.85 12.19
N ARG A 219 3.31 -8.89 12.08
CA ARG A 219 3.26 -10.06 12.97
C ARG A 219 3.50 -9.71 14.44
N SER A 220 4.47 -8.84 14.70
CA SER A 220 4.78 -8.39 16.06
C SER A 220 3.62 -7.62 16.68
N ARG A 221 3.00 -6.70 15.92
CA ARG A 221 1.87 -5.91 16.41
C ARG A 221 0.63 -6.76 16.63
N MET A 222 0.33 -7.68 15.72
CA MET A 222 -0.81 -8.60 15.84
C MET A 222 -0.71 -9.54 17.05
N ALA A 223 0.49 -9.83 17.53
CA ALA A 223 0.66 -10.63 18.74
C ALA A 223 0.14 -9.91 20.01
N GLY A 224 0.17 -8.56 20.01
CA GLY A 224 -0.30 -7.74 21.12
C GLY A 224 -1.69 -7.14 20.92
N ASP A 225 -2.10 -6.91 19.66
CA ASP A 225 -3.36 -6.29 19.29
C ASP A 225 -3.93 -6.98 18.02
N PRO A 226 -4.51 -8.17 18.17
CA PRO A 226 -5.08 -8.90 17.04
C PRO A 226 -6.38 -8.25 16.56
N PRO A 227 -6.68 -8.29 15.25
CA PRO A 227 -7.99 -7.90 14.73
C PRO A 227 -9.02 -8.99 15.02
N ASP A 228 -10.30 -8.64 14.96
CA ASP A 228 -11.39 -9.60 15.07
C ASP A 228 -11.51 -10.48 13.81
N ILE A 229 -11.27 -9.89 12.63
CA ILE A 229 -11.15 -10.60 11.36
C ILE A 229 -9.87 -10.16 10.63
N PHE A 230 -9.08 -11.13 10.21
CA PHE A 230 -7.86 -10.90 9.46
C PHE A 230 -7.96 -11.43 8.03
N LEU A 231 -7.91 -10.53 7.06
CA LEU A 231 -8.03 -10.81 5.64
C LEU A 231 -6.64 -10.77 4.99
N THR A 232 -6.24 -11.87 4.37
CA THR A 232 -4.97 -11.98 3.65
C THR A 232 -5.25 -12.43 2.22
N PRO A 233 -5.43 -11.49 1.27
CA PRO A 233 -5.60 -11.83 -0.14
C PRO A 233 -4.30 -12.40 -0.72
N ARG A 234 -4.44 -13.32 -1.69
CA ARG A 234 -3.33 -14.06 -2.31
C ARG A 234 -2.69 -13.24 -3.44
N LEU A 235 -1.84 -12.28 -3.07
CA LEU A 235 -1.26 -11.31 -3.99
C LEU A 235 0.26 -11.44 -4.16
N ALA A 236 0.89 -12.52 -3.71
CA ALA A 236 2.34 -12.72 -3.77
C ALA A 236 2.94 -12.59 -5.20
N HIS A 237 2.14 -12.80 -6.24
CA HIS A 237 2.55 -12.71 -7.64
C HIS A 237 2.40 -11.30 -8.25
N VAL A 238 1.84 -10.34 -7.50
CA VAL A 238 1.64 -8.96 -7.95
C VAL A 238 2.77 -8.09 -7.42
N GLY A 239 3.42 -7.35 -8.31
CA GLY A 239 4.49 -6.41 -7.94
C GLY A 239 3.93 -5.08 -7.43
N LEU A 240 4.75 -4.37 -6.64
CA LEU A 240 4.38 -3.10 -5.99
C LEU A 240 3.83 -2.04 -6.95
N LEU A 241 4.32 -1.97 -8.19
CA LEU A 241 3.94 -0.96 -9.18
C LEU A 241 3.05 -1.50 -10.31
N GLU A 242 2.52 -2.71 -10.18
CA GLU A 242 1.69 -3.34 -11.21
C GLU A 242 0.21 -2.94 -11.12
N PHE A 243 -0.07 -1.64 -11.01
CA PHE A 243 -1.43 -1.10 -10.89
C PHE A 243 -2.35 -1.48 -12.05
N TYR A 244 -1.81 -1.83 -13.22
CA TYR A 244 -2.56 -2.35 -14.36
C TYR A 244 -3.20 -3.73 -14.12
N LYS A 245 -2.85 -4.41 -13.01
CA LYS A 245 -3.48 -5.66 -12.54
C LYS A 245 -4.66 -5.42 -11.57
N ALA A 246 -5.16 -4.19 -11.49
CA ALA A 246 -6.18 -3.82 -10.50
C ALA A 246 -7.42 -4.70 -10.52
N GLU A 247 -7.91 -5.13 -11.68
CA GLU A 247 -9.06 -6.01 -11.79
C GLU A 247 -8.82 -7.38 -11.14
N GLU A 248 -7.64 -7.98 -11.39
CA GLU A 248 -7.21 -9.24 -10.78
C GLU A 248 -7.13 -9.12 -9.26
N VAL A 249 -6.49 -8.04 -8.77
CA VAL A 249 -6.33 -7.74 -7.33
C VAL A 249 -7.68 -7.55 -6.65
N ILE A 250 -8.60 -6.81 -7.27
CA ILE A 250 -9.95 -6.58 -6.74
C ILE A 250 -10.73 -7.90 -6.67
N ASN A 251 -10.62 -8.76 -7.69
CA ASN A 251 -11.29 -10.05 -7.71
C ASN A 251 -10.76 -10.99 -6.63
N GLU A 252 -9.43 -11.00 -6.39
CA GLU A 252 -8.86 -11.74 -5.26
C GLU A 252 -9.32 -11.16 -3.92
N GLY A 253 -9.41 -9.83 -3.79
CA GLY A 253 -9.96 -9.18 -2.60
C GLY A 253 -11.38 -9.66 -2.30
N ARG A 254 -12.25 -9.74 -3.31
CA ARG A 254 -13.61 -10.29 -3.17
C ARG A 254 -13.61 -11.75 -2.76
N ALA A 255 -12.78 -12.57 -3.41
CA ALA A 255 -12.64 -13.97 -3.05
C ALA A 255 -12.13 -14.16 -1.61
N CYS A 256 -11.20 -13.30 -1.17
CA CYS A 256 -10.72 -13.27 0.21
C CYS A 256 -11.84 -12.99 1.21
N VAL A 257 -12.67 -11.98 0.95
CA VAL A 257 -13.85 -11.67 1.78
C VAL A 257 -14.84 -12.84 1.77
N SER A 258 -15.14 -13.44 0.61
CA SER A 258 -16.05 -14.59 0.50
C SER A 258 -15.58 -15.78 1.35
N ARG A 259 -14.27 -16.02 1.43
CA ARG A 259 -13.71 -17.06 2.31
C ARG A 259 -13.89 -16.76 3.79
N ALA A 260 -13.97 -15.48 4.17
CA ALA A 260 -14.12 -15.05 5.55
C ALA A 260 -15.59 -14.83 5.97
N LEU A 261 -16.57 -14.90 5.05
CA LEU A 261 -17.98 -14.64 5.33
C LEU A 261 -18.52 -15.44 6.52
N PRO A 262 -18.30 -16.76 6.66
CA PRO A 262 -18.83 -17.52 7.80
C PRO A 262 -18.33 -17.00 9.16
N ALA A 263 -17.06 -16.56 9.22
CA ALA A 263 -16.50 -15.99 10.44
C ALA A 263 -17.07 -14.59 10.73
N LEU A 264 -17.26 -13.79 9.68
CA LEU A 264 -17.91 -12.46 9.77
C LEU A 264 -19.37 -12.58 10.27
N GLU A 265 -20.14 -13.50 9.71
CA GLU A 265 -21.54 -13.74 10.13
C GLU A 265 -21.60 -14.17 11.58
N THR A 266 -20.73 -15.09 12.00
CA THR A 266 -20.63 -15.55 13.39
C THR A 266 -20.32 -14.39 14.34
N LEU A 267 -19.38 -13.52 13.97
CA LEU A 267 -18.98 -12.36 14.75
C LEU A 267 -20.16 -11.38 14.91
N LEU A 268 -20.82 -11.05 13.81
CA LEU A 268 -21.95 -10.11 13.80
C LEU A 268 -23.15 -10.65 14.59
N HIS A 269 -23.47 -11.94 14.49
CA HIS A 269 -24.55 -12.54 15.27
C HIS A 269 -24.26 -12.54 16.76
N ARG A 270 -23.01 -12.70 17.17
CA ARG A 270 -22.62 -12.70 18.58
C ARG A 270 -22.73 -11.33 19.22
N ASP A 271 -22.30 -10.28 18.50
CA ASP A 271 -22.23 -8.93 19.06
C ASP A 271 -23.54 -8.14 18.89
N PHE A 272 -24.35 -8.44 17.88
CA PHE A 272 -25.65 -7.78 17.67
C PHE A 272 -26.87 -8.62 18.09
N GLY A 273 -26.71 -9.95 18.30
CA GLY A 273 -27.79 -10.86 18.74
C GLY A 273 -28.18 -10.67 20.21
N HIS A 274 -27.34 -10.09 21.04
CA HIS A 274 -27.62 -9.79 22.43
C HIS A 274 -28.35 -8.44 22.67
N ALA A 275 -28.38 -7.55 21.65
CA ALA A 275 -29.02 -6.25 21.76
C ALA A 275 -30.56 -6.30 21.67
N HIS A 276 -31.15 -7.44 21.30
CA HIS A 276 -32.62 -7.59 21.18
C HIS A 276 -33.27 -8.54 22.21
N GLN A 277 -32.57 -8.95 23.28
CA GLN A 277 -33.15 -9.80 24.35
C GLN A 277 -33.23 -9.10 25.69
N GLY A 278 -33.13 -7.77 25.72
CA GLY A 278 -33.21 -6.98 26.94
C GLY A 278 -34.23 -5.84 26.85
N ASP A 279 -35.54 -6.16 26.67
CA ASP A 279 -36.70 -5.33 27.01
C ASP A 279 -37.79 -6.23 27.60
#